data_de85277eed383fdb874e47f72ba8b572
#
_entry.id   de85277eed383fdb874e47f72ba8b572
#
_cell.length_a   1.000
_cell.length_b   1.000
_cell.length_c   1.000
_cell.angle_alpha   90.00
_cell.angle_beta   90.00
_cell.angle_gamma   90.00
#
_symmetry.space_group_name_H-M   'P 1'
#
loop_
_entity.id
_entity.type
_entity.pdbx_description
1 polymer ?
#
loop_
_entity_poly.entity_id
_entity_poly.type
_entity_poly.pdbx_seq_one_letter_code
_entity_poly.pdbx_strand_id
1 'polypeptide(L)'
;MVNPSVITNRVEQIEKHLERIRPFASLSHEAFLKDSVAQDVVEYNLFQIVNHLIDMFQHTVVDEEYGFPETAYEAAQILFEKKILFQEDVEIFKQMVGFRNVVGHDYINVDKEIVYHILTHGEKDIRALLTRIVSRFL
;
A
#
# COMPACT_ATOMS: atom_id res chain seq x y z
N MET A 1 -1.88 -3.35 22.88
CA MET A 1 -2.57 -2.21 22.29
C MET A 1 -1.62 -1.46 21.36
N VAL A 2 -2.03 -1.24 20.12
CA VAL A 2 -1.16 -0.57 19.16
C VAL A 2 -0.95 0.90 19.58
N ASN A 3 0.31 1.34 19.51
CA ASN A 3 0.65 2.72 19.83
C ASN A 3 0.12 3.65 18.72
N PRO A 4 -0.74 4.63 19.04
CA PRO A 4 -1.27 5.56 18.04
C PRO A 4 -0.20 6.28 17.23
N SER A 5 0.99 6.55 17.82
CA SER A 5 2.06 7.23 17.11
C SER A 5 2.65 6.38 15.99
N VAL A 6 2.63 5.06 16.10
CA VAL A 6 3.06 4.16 15.03
C VAL A 6 2.13 4.31 13.82
N ILE A 7 0.83 4.29 14.08
CA ILE A 7 -0.17 4.45 13.01
C ILE A 7 -0.03 5.83 12.37
N THR A 8 0.02 6.89 13.17
CA THR A 8 0.15 8.26 12.67
C THR A 8 1.41 8.42 11.81
N ASN A 9 2.54 7.88 12.25
CA ASN A 9 3.78 7.95 11.48
C ASN A 9 3.63 7.28 10.11
N ARG A 10 3.04 6.09 10.06
CA ARG A 10 2.86 5.37 8.80
C ARG A 10 1.91 6.11 7.85
N VAL A 11 0.83 6.68 8.39
CA VAL A 11 -0.10 7.50 7.60
C VAL A 11 0.64 8.70 7.01
N GLU A 12 1.44 9.40 7.80
CA GLU A 12 2.21 10.56 7.32
C GLU A 12 3.20 10.17 6.21
N GLN A 13 3.89 9.04 6.36
CA GLN A 13 4.81 8.56 5.33
C GLN A 13 4.08 8.21 4.04
N ILE A 14 2.94 7.54 4.15
CA ILE A 14 2.11 7.20 2.97
C ILE A 14 1.64 8.48 2.27
N GLU A 15 1.18 9.48 3.04
CA GLU A 15 0.76 10.76 2.45
C GLU A 15 1.89 11.45 1.69
N LYS A 16 3.11 11.43 2.22
CA LYS A 16 4.28 12.01 1.53
C LYS A 16 4.54 11.33 0.20
N HIS A 17 4.46 10.00 0.18
CA HIS A 17 4.68 9.25 -1.06
C HIS A 17 3.55 9.48 -2.07
N LEU A 18 2.31 9.59 -1.60
CA LEU A 18 1.17 9.93 -2.46
C LEU A 18 1.34 11.32 -3.09
N GLU A 19 1.79 12.31 -2.31
CA GLU A 19 2.03 13.64 -2.82
C GLU A 19 3.08 13.66 -3.93
N ARG A 20 4.12 12.83 -3.82
CA ARG A 20 5.19 12.74 -4.82
C ARG A 20 4.72 12.18 -6.14
N ILE A 21 3.78 11.25 -6.13
CA ILE A 21 3.31 10.63 -7.37
C ILE A 21 2.10 11.33 -7.99
N ARG A 22 1.36 12.11 -7.21
CA ARG A 22 0.13 12.76 -7.68
C ARG A 22 0.33 13.60 -8.95
N PRO A 23 1.42 14.38 -9.10
CA PRO A 23 1.65 15.14 -10.34
C PRO A 23 1.74 14.26 -11.59
N PHE A 24 2.19 13.03 -11.45
CA PHE A 24 2.33 12.12 -12.60
C PHE A 24 1.01 11.49 -13.02
N ALA A 25 -0.01 11.53 -12.15
CA ALA A 25 -1.33 10.96 -12.46
C ALA A 25 -2.05 11.71 -13.59
N SER A 26 -1.63 12.94 -13.89
CA SER A 26 -2.19 13.73 -15.00
C SER A 26 -1.56 13.38 -16.35
N LEU A 27 -0.48 12.60 -16.38
CA LEU A 27 0.11 12.15 -17.63
C LEU A 27 -0.85 11.22 -18.36
N SER A 28 -0.91 11.34 -19.70
CA SER A 28 -1.62 10.36 -20.49
C SER A 28 -0.94 9.01 -20.41
N HIS A 29 -1.67 7.95 -20.70
CA HIS A 29 -1.13 6.60 -20.78
C HIS A 29 0.08 6.53 -21.70
N GLU A 30 -0.04 7.11 -22.91
CA GLU A 30 1.06 7.14 -23.87
C GLU A 30 2.28 7.89 -23.34
N ALA A 31 2.09 9.06 -22.73
CA ALA A 31 3.17 9.85 -22.18
C ALA A 31 3.88 9.11 -21.04
N PHE A 32 3.13 8.46 -20.17
CA PHE A 32 3.71 7.69 -19.07
C PHE A 32 4.57 6.52 -19.58
N LEU A 33 4.08 5.80 -20.59
CA LEU A 33 4.81 4.65 -21.15
C LEU A 33 6.10 5.03 -21.86
N LYS A 34 6.27 6.32 -22.19
CA LYS A 34 7.49 6.84 -22.84
C LYS A 34 8.42 7.56 -21.86
N ASP A 35 8.03 7.69 -20.61
CA ASP A 35 8.77 8.48 -19.62
C ASP A 35 9.35 7.58 -18.52
N SER A 36 10.61 7.15 -18.74
CA SER A 36 11.26 6.25 -17.80
C SER A 36 11.51 6.88 -16.43
N VAL A 37 11.71 8.20 -16.37
CA VAL A 37 11.90 8.90 -15.09
C VAL A 37 10.60 8.87 -14.29
N ALA A 38 9.48 9.18 -14.95
CA ALA A 38 8.17 9.13 -14.31
C ALA A 38 7.88 7.71 -13.80
N GLN A 39 8.18 6.68 -14.59
CA GLN A 39 8.01 5.27 -14.21
C GLN A 39 8.80 4.95 -12.95
N ASP A 40 10.07 5.34 -12.90
CA ASP A 40 10.95 5.05 -11.76
C ASP A 40 10.47 5.75 -10.48
N VAL A 41 10.07 7.02 -10.58
CA VAL A 41 9.57 7.77 -9.44
C VAL A 41 8.28 7.15 -8.91
N VAL A 42 7.36 6.81 -9.78
CA VAL A 42 6.07 6.23 -9.39
C VAL A 42 6.27 4.85 -8.77
N GLU A 43 7.07 3.99 -9.41
CA GLU A 43 7.34 2.64 -8.89
C GLU A 43 7.96 2.67 -7.49
N TYR A 44 8.95 3.52 -7.29
CA TYR A 44 9.62 3.64 -5.98
C TYR A 44 8.64 4.07 -4.90
N ASN A 45 7.85 5.11 -5.19
CA ASN A 45 6.92 5.63 -4.19
C ASN A 45 5.79 4.65 -3.88
N LEU A 46 5.25 3.97 -4.89
CA LEU A 46 4.25 2.92 -4.67
C LEU A 46 4.82 1.76 -3.85
N PHE A 47 6.06 1.36 -4.13
CA PHE A 47 6.76 0.34 -3.36
C PHE A 47 6.82 0.72 -1.88
N GLN A 48 7.19 1.96 -1.59
CA GLN A 48 7.28 2.44 -0.21
C GLN A 48 5.90 2.53 0.47
N ILE A 49 4.88 2.95 -0.26
CA ILE A 49 3.51 3.00 0.27
C ILE A 49 3.07 1.60 0.74
N VAL A 50 3.29 0.59 -0.09
CA VAL A 50 2.90 -0.77 0.27
C VAL A 50 3.70 -1.27 1.47
N ASN A 51 5.00 -0.97 1.53
CA ASN A 51 5.81 -1.32 2.70
C ASN A 51 5.25 -0.70 3.99
N HIS A 52 4.84 0.56 3.95
CA HIS A 52 4.26 1.21 5.13
C HIS A 52 2.90 0.60 5.51
N LEU A 53 2.09 0.21 4.54
CA LEU A 53 0.83 -0.50 4.81
C LEU A 53 1.09 -1.85 5.48
N ILE A 54 2.07 -2.60 4.98
CA ILE A 54 2.44 -3.88 5.56
C ILE A 54 2.89 -3.71 7.01
N ASP A 55 3.79 -2.76 7.26
CA ASP A 55 4.27 -2.47 8.60
C ASP A 55 3.12 -2.10 9.54
N MET A 56 2.21 -1.26 9.09
CA MET A 56 1.07 -0.82 9.91
C MET A 56 0.16 -2.00 10.26
N PHE A 57 -0.12 -2.88 9.29
CA PHE A 57 -0.97 -4.05 9.52
C PHE A 57 -0.31 -5.03 10.47
N GLN A 58 0.98 -5.31 10.28
CA GLN A 58 1.72 -6.25 11.14
C GLN A 58 1.85 -5.73 12.56
N HIS A 59 2.18 -4.45 12.75
CA HIS A 59 2.25 -3.84 14.08
C HIS A 59 0.89 -3.88 14.78
N THR A 60 -0.19 -3.58 14.05
CA THR A 60 -1.53 -3.61 14.63
C THR A 60 -1.87 -5.01 15.13
N VAL A 61 -1.62 -6.03 14.31
CA VAL A 61 -1.93 -7.42 14.68
C VAL A 61 -1.15 -7.85 15.92
N VAL A 62 0.14 -7.57 15.96
CA VAL A 62 0.99 -7.98 17.07
C VAL A 62 0.66 -7.20 18.34
N ASP A 63 0.55 -5.88 18.25
CA ASP A 63 0.35 -5.01 19.41
C ASP A 63 -1.04 -5.16 20.01
N GLU A 64 -2.05 -5.50 19.21
CA GLU A 64 -3.39 -5.80 19.70
C GLU A 64 -3.54 -7.24 20.19
N GLU A 65 -2.45 -8.00 20.18
CA GLU A 65 -2.44 -9.40 20.59
C GLU A 65 -3.38 -10.28 19.79
N TYR A 66 -3.54 -9.97 18.49
CA TYR A 66 -4.38 -10.77 17.59
C TYR A 66 -3.64 -11.97 17.02
N GLY A 67 -2.31 -12.01 17.11
CA GLY A 67 -1.48 -13.11 16.63
C GLY A 67 -0.11 -12.65 16.18
N PHE A 68 0.62 -13.57 15.57
CA PHE A 68 1.98 -13.34 15.05
C PHE A 68 2.02 -13.74 13.58
N PRO A 69 1.65 -12.81 12.65
CA PRO A 69 1.62 -13.16 11.23
C PRO A 69 3.02 -13.37 10.69
N GLU A 70 3.19 -14.42 9.89
CA GLU A 70 4.47 -14.71 9.23
C GLU A 70 4.58 -14.00 7.87
N THR A 71 3.46 -13.59 7.30
CA THR A 71 3.41 -12.90 6.01
C THR A 71 2.48 -11.69 6.08
N ALA A 72 2.64 -10.77 5.12
CA ALA A 72 1.77 -9.62 4.99
C ALA A 72 0.31 -10.07 4.74
N TYR A 73 0.11 -11.06 3.90
CA TYR A 73 -1.22 -11.60 3.62
C TYR A 73 -1.89 -12.15 4.88
N GLU A 74 -1.12 -12.87 5.69
CA GLU A 74 -1.63 -13.44 6.95
C GLU A 74 -2.07 -12.32 7.92
N ALA A 75 -1.32 -11.21 7.97
CA ALA A 75 -1.72 -10.06 8.79
C ALA A 75 -3.07 -9.52 8.34
N ALA A 76 -3.28 -9.37 7.03
CA ALA A 76 -4.56 -8.90 6.49
C ALA A 76 -5.71 -9.87 6.80
N GLN A 77 -5.46 -11.18 6.72
CA GLN A 77 -6.46 -12.20 7.06
C GLN A 77 -6.87 -12.11 8.53
N ILE A 78 -5.91 -11.91 9.43
CA ILE A 78 -6.19 -11.74 10.85
C ILE A 78 -7.07 -10.50 11.07
N LEU A 79 -6.74 -9.38 10.42
CA LEU A 79 -7.54 -8.15 10.53
C LEU A 79 -8.95 -8.34 9.97
N PHE A 80 -9.10 -9.17 8.93
CA PHE A 80 -10.43 -9.53 8.41
C PHE A 80 -11.21 -10.36 9.44
N GLU A 81 -10.59 -11.35 10.06
CA GLU A 81 -11.23 -12.17 11.10
C GLU A 81 -11.66 -11.33 12.30
N LYS A 82 -10.92 -10.27 12.61
CA LYS A 82 -11.26 -9.32 13.68
C LYS A 82 -12.25 -8.24 13.24
N LYS A 83 -12.78 -8.35 12.02
CA LYS A 83 -13.78 -7.43 11.47
C LYS A 83 -13.29 -5.99 11.32
N ILE A 84 -11.98 -5.82 11.15
CA ILE A 84 -11.37 -4.51 10.89
C ILE A 84 -11.31 -4.25 9.39
N LEU A 85 -10.97 -5.28 8.61
CA LEU A 85 -10.99 -5.23 7.14
C LEU A 85 -12.18 -6.01 6.60
N PHE A 86 -12.65 -5.61 5.42
CA PHE A 86 -13.61 -6.37 4.63
C PHE A 86 -12.87 -7.35 3.71
N GLN A 87 -13.59 -8.32 3.16
CA GLN A 87 -12.99 -9.30 2.24
C GLN A 87 -12.36 -8.62 1.03
N GLU A 88 -13.01 -7.62 0.47
CA GLU A 88 -12.49 -6.85 -0.67
C GLU A 88 -11.21 -6.11 -0.34
N ASP A 89 -11.05 -5.63 0.91
CA ASP A 89 -9.83 -4.98 1.37
C ASP A 89 -8.64 -5.96 1.36
N VAL A 90 -8.88 -7.19 1.79
CA VAL A 90 -7.87 -8.24 1.79
C VAL A 90 -7.41 -8.56 0.37
N GLU A 91 -8.34 -8.66 -0.57
CA GLU A 91 -8.02 -8.94 -1.98
C GLU A 91 -7.21 -7.80 -2.60
N ILE A 92 -7.60 -6.55 -2.35
CA ILE A 92 -6.87 -5.38 -2.82
C ILE A 92 -5.46 -5.34 -2.24
N PHE A 93 -5.35 -5.55 -0.94
CA PHE A 93 -4.05 -5.56 -0.26
C PHE A 93 -3.14 -6.67 -0.80
N LYS A 94 -3.69 -7.86 -1.05
CA LYS A 94 -2.96 -8.96 -1.64
C LYS A 94 -2.37 -8.60 -3.00
N GLN A 95 -3.13 -7.90 -3.84
CA GLN A 95 -2.65 -7.42 -5.13
C GLN A 95 -1.52 -6.40 -4.97
N MET A 96 -1.65 -5.49 -4.00
CA MET A 96 -0.61 -4.50 -3.69
C MET A 96 0.69 -5.17 -3.23
N VAL A 97 0.59 -6.18 -2.37
CA VAL A 97 1.75 -6.94 -1.90
C VAL A 97 2.41 -7.67 -3.07
N GLY A 98 1.62 -8.25 -3.98
CA GLY A 98 2.13 -8.88 -5.19
C GLY A 98 2.94 -7.91 -6.05
N PHE A 99 2.42 -6.71 -6.27
CA PHE A 99 3.12 -5.64 -6.98
C PHE A 99 4.44 -5.29 -6.27
N ARG A 100 4.39 -5.07 -4.95
CA ARG A 100 5.59 -4.74 -4.17
C ARG A 100 6.65 -5.82 -4.29
N ASN A 101 6.25 -7.09 -4.30
CA ASN A 101 7.19 -8.20 -4.43
C ASN A 101 7.85 -8.22 -5.79
N VAL A 102 7.11 -7.94 -6.87
CA VAL A 102 7.68 -7.87 -8.22
C VAL A 102 8.70 -6.72 -8.29
N VAL A 103 8.35 -5.53 -7.80
CA VAL A 103 9.27 -4.38 -7.80
C VAL A 103 10.52 -4.69 -6.99
N GLY A 104 10.37 -5.34 -5.83
CA GLY A 104 11.49 -5.63 -4.94
C GLY A 104 12.43 -6.72 -5.45
N HIS A 105 11.93 -7.69 -6.23
CA HIS A 105 12.71 -8.83 -6.67
C HIS A 105 13.09 -8.80 -8.14
N ASP A 106 12.34 -8.08 -8.97
CA ASP A 106 12.55 -8.08 -10.41
C ASP A 106 12.07 -6.77 -11.03
N TYR A 107 12.65 -5.65 -10.54
CA TYR A 107 12.21 -4.32 -10.97
C TYR A 107 12.38 -4.05 -12.47
N ILE A 108 13.26 -4.79 -13.15
CA ILE A 108 13.49 -4.64 -14.59
C ILE A 108 12.27 -5.09 -15.40
N ASN A 109 11.56 -6.11 -14.90
CA ASN A 109 10.42 -6.71 -15.59
C ASN A 109 9.07 -6.24 -15.05
N VAL A 110 9.05 -5.11 -14.33
CA VAL A 110 7.78 -4.53 -13.85
C VAL A 110 6.94 -4.09 -15.05
N ASP A 111 5.68 -4.53 -15.07
CA ASP A 111 4.73 -4.16 -16.12
C ASP A 111 4.30 -2.70 -15.93
N LYS A 112 4.70 -1.83 -16.85
CA LYS A 112 4.42 -0.39 -16.76
C LYS A 112 2.93 -0.07 -16.94
N GLU A 113 2.18 -0.93 -17.59
CA GLU A 113 0.71 -0.82 -17.68
C GLU A 113 0.08 -0.95 -16.30
N ILE A 114 0.56 -1.91 -15.50
CA ILE A 114 0.09 -2.10 -14.13
C ILE A 114 0.45 -0.90 -13.27
N VAL A 115 1.68 -0.38 -13.41
CA VAL A 115 2.12 0.81 -12.67
C VAL A 115 1.21 1.99 -12.97
N TYR A 116 0.91 2.24 -14.25
CA TYR A 116 0.04 3.33 -14.65
C TYR A 116 -1.38 3.14 -14.11
N HIS A 117 -1.90 1.92 -14.14
CA HIS A 117 -3.23 1.63 -13.59
C HIS A 117 -3.28 1.94 -12.09
N ILE A 118 -2.27 1.52 -11.33
CA ILE A 118 -2.21 1.79 -9.89
C ILE A 118 -2.06 3.30 -9.64
N LEU A 119 -1.23 3.99 -10.42
CA LEU A 119 -1.04 5.44 -10.31
C LEU A 119 -2.37 6.18 -10.46
N THR A 120 -3.19 5.78 -11.42
CA THR A 120 -4.42 6.51 -11.76
C THR A 120 -5.64 6.05 -10.96
N HIS A 121 -5.64 4.83 -10.42
CA HIS A 121 -6.80 4.26 -9.71
C HIS A 121 -6.52 3.82 -8.27
N GLY A 122 -5.25 3.68 -7.89
CA GLY A 122 -4.88 3.04 -6.63
C GLY A 122 -5.01 3.93 -5.39
N GLU A 123 -5.00 5.26 -5.53
CA GLU A 123 -5.05 6.14 -4.35
C GLU A 123 -6.32 5.90 -3.53
N LYS A 124 -7.44 5.71 -4.20
CA LYS A 124 -8.72 5.42 -3.55
C LYS A 124 -8.64 4.16 -2.68
N ASP A 125 -8.02 3.11 -3.20
CA ASP A 125 -7.87 1.85 -2.49
C ASP A 125 -6.92 1.98 -1.30
N ILE A 126 -5.82 2.71 -1.47
CA ILE A 126 -4.88 3.01 -0.39
C ILE A 126 -5.59 3.74 0.74
N ARG A 127 -6.37 4.78 0.40
CA ARG A 127 -7.10 5.56 1.39
C ARG A 127 -8.17 4.75 2.10
N ALA A 128 -8.82 3.82 1.40
CA ALA A 128 -9.79 2.93 2.04
C ALA A 128 -9.11 2.06 3.11
N LEU A 129 -7.95 1.48 2.81
CA LEU A 129 -7.20 0.69 3.78
C LEU A 129 -6.75 1.53 4.98
N LEU A 130 -6.26 2.75 4.75
CA LEU A 130 -5.90 3.66 5.82
C LEU A 130 -7.09 3.97 6.72
N THR A 131 -8.24 4.24 6.13
CA THR A 131 -9.47 4.56 6.87
C THR A 131 -9.88 3.42 7.79
N ARG A 132 -9.73 2.15 7.36
CA ARG A 132 -10.07 0.99 8.21
C ARG A 132 -9.27 1.00 9.51
N ILE A 133 -7.97 1.30 9.42
CA ILE A 133 -7.09 1.30 10.59
C ILE A 133 -7.29 2.58 11.42
N VAL A 134 -7.31 3.75 10.77
CA VAL A 134 -7.44 5.03 11.47
C VAL A 134 -8.76 5.12 12.24
N SER A 135 -9.87 4.74 11.62
CA SER A 135 -11.19 4.82 12.27
C SER A 135 -11.33 3.86 13.45
N ARG A 136 -10.55 2.78 13.47
CA ARG A 136 -10.62 1.79 14.55
C ARG A 136 -9.66 2.10 15.70
N PHE A 137 -8.47 2.62 15.42
CA PHE A 137 -7.37 2.72 16.40
C PHE A 137 -6.94 4.15 16.71
N LEU A 138 -7.42 5.11 15.99
CA LEU A 138 -7.24 6.53 16.28
C LEU A 138 -8.61 7.16 16.55
#